data_dd6f64f18448ad8d9e3483489bddbc05
#
_entry.id   dd6f64f18448ad8d9e3483489bddbc05
#
_cell.length_a   1.000
_cell.length_b   1.000
_cell.length_c   1.000
_cell.angle_alpha   90.00
_cell.angle_beta   90.00
_cell.angle_gamma   90.00
#
_symmetry.space_group_name_H-M   'P 1'
#
loop_
_entity.id
_entity.type
_entity.pdbx_description
1 polymer ?
#
loop_
_entity_poly.entity_id
_entity_poly.type
_entity_poly.pdbx_seq_one_letter_code
_entity_poly.pdbx_strand_id
1 'polypeptide(L)'
;PVLAIALVPLVLNWPWATRSYDWSARDWGYNLLMSVEPYGVLFTNGDNDTFPLWYAQEVEGVRRDVTVIVTSYLNTPWYARQLRDLTTPCPSGKSPDQDPTRVICQRPYDASAEAVYTMTPDQLREGQIALPLDRPVRPPYRPIIDLDDDAIERVMSSYIMMDEAQSVVVGEIEALLPAGGYLYPWHQLGLTIINQSITDRPIYFASSGNAASELGVQPYLVRQGLAFKLNNGDLNA
;
A
#
# COMPACT_ATOMS: atom_id res chain seq x y z
N PRO A 1 17.08 -47.43 -13.19
CA PRO A 1 15.62 -47.83 -13.12
C PRO A 1 14.85 -46.97 -12.13
N VAL A 2 15.36 -46.71 -10.91
CA VAL A 2 14.67 -45.95 -9.86
C VAL A 2 14.38 -44.51 -10.30
N LEU A 3 15.32 -43.85 -10.99
CA LEU A 3 15.14 -42.50 -11.51
C LEU A 3 13.99 -42.42 -12.54
N ALA A 4 13.82 -43.45 -13.35
CA ALA A 4 12.71 -43.49 -14.31
C ALA A 4 11.33 -43.59 -13.64
N ILE A 5 11.27 -44.33 -12.51
CA ILE A 5 10.05 -44.41 -11.70
C ILE A 5 9.68 -43.06 -11.09
N ALA A 6 10.69 -42.26 -10.66
CA ALA A 6 10.46 -40.93 -10.11
C ALA A 6 9.97 -39.92 -11.16
N LEU A 7 10.22 -40.14 -12.45
CA LEU A 7 9.71 -39.28 -13.51
C LEU A 7 8.19 -39.49 -13.79
N VAL A 8 7.64 -40.66 -13.45
CA VAL A 8 6.25 -40.98 -13.71
C VAL A 8 5.29 -39.98 -13.03
N PRO A 9 5.38 -39.70 -11.72
CA PRO A 9 4.52 -38.70 -11.09
C PRO A 9 4.77 -37.28 -11.61
N LEU A 10 6.00 -36.94 -12.00
CA LEU A 10 6.31 -35.66 -12.62
C LEU A 10 5.54 -35.47 -13.93
N VAL A 11 5.59 -36.45 -14.81
CA VAL A 11 4.91 -36.40 -16.12
C VAL A 11 3.39 -36.40 -15.95
N LEU A 12 2.86 -37.27 -15.08
CA LEU A 12 1.43 -37.40 -14.86
C LEU A 12 0.82 -36.16 -14.18
N ASN A 13 1.56 -35.51 -13.28
CA ASN A 13 1.06 -34.34 -12.54
C ASN A 13 1.44 -33.01 -13.22
N TRP A 14 2.29 -33.01 -14.24
CA TRP A 14 2.73 -31.79 -14.91
C TRP A 14 1.58 -30.88 -15.35
N PRO A 15 0.51 -31.38 -16.02
CA PRO A 15 -0.59 -30.53 -16.45
C PRO A 15 -1.35 -29.84 -15.30
N TRP A 16 -1.33 -30.46 -14.10
CA TRP A 16 -1.99 -29.94 -12.91
C TRP A 16 -1.08 -29.05 -12.06
N ALA A 17 0.21 -29.33 -12.06
CA ALA A 17 1.19 -28.61 -11.27
C ALA A 17 1.72 -27.34 -11.97
N THR A 18 1.73 -27.34 -13.30
CA THR A 18 2.17 -26.15 -14.05
C THR A 18 1.18 -25.01 -13.91
N ARG A 19 1.72 -23.81 -13.65
CA ARG A 19 0.99 -22.55 -13.55
C ARG A 19 1.34 -21.58 -14.67
N SER A 20 1.90 -22.08 -15.78
CA SER A 20 2.43 -21.27 -16.88
C SER A 20 1.40 -20.34 -17.53
N TYR A 21 0.11 -20.64 -17.38
CA TYR A 21 -0.99 -19.86 -17.95
C TYR A 21 -1.92 -19.29 -16.87
N ASP A 22 -1.53 -19.36 -15.60
CA ASP A 22 -2.31 -18.83 -14.50
C ASP A 22 -1.86 -17.39 -14.19
N TRP A 23 -2.59 -16.43 -14.72
CA TRP A 23 -2.35 -15.00 -14.54
C TRP A 23 -3.18 -14.39 -13.39
N SER A 24 -3.96 -15.19 -12.66
CA SER A 24 -4.92 -14.70 -11.68
C SER A 24 -4.30 -13.83 -10.59
N ALA A 25 -3.15 -14.22 -10.05
CA ALA A 25 -2.45 -13.43 -9.04
C ALA A 25 -1.91 -12.11 -9.60
N ARG A 26 -1.34 -12.14 -10.81
CA ARG A 26 -0.84 -10.96 -11.51
C ARG A 26 -1.96 -9.98 -11.81
N ASP A 27 -3.07 -10.46 -12.38
CA ASP A 27 -4.21 -9.63 -12.76
C ASP A 27 -4.92 -9.07 -11.54
N TRP A 28 -4.98 -9.83 -10.45
CA TRP A 28 -5.48 -9.33 -9.17
C TRP A 28 -4.61 -8.19 -8.63
N GLY A 29 -3.29 -8.36 -8.59
CA GLY A 29 -2.35 -7.34 -8.14
C GLY A 29 -2.42 -6.08 -9.01
N TYR A 30 -2.46 -6.23 -10.33
CA TYR A 30 -2.64 -5.14 -11.27
C TYR A 30 -3.94 -4.36 -10.99
N ASN A 31 -5.08 -5.05 -10.90
CA ASN A 31 -6.37 -4.41 -10.64
C ASN A 31 -6.44 -3.73 -9.27
N LEU A 32 -5.77 -4.30 -8.25
CA LEU A 32 -5.69 -3.66 -6.93
C LEU A 32 -4.87 -2.37 -6.99
N LEU A 33 -3.70 -2.36 -7.67
CA LEU A 33 -2.92 -1.14 -7.86
C LEU A 33 -3.69 -0.08 -8.66
N MET A 34 -4.45 -0.50 -9.68
CA MET A 34 -5.30 0.40 -10.48
C MET A 34 -6.49 0.94 -9.69
N SER A 35 -6.87 0.31 -8.58
CA SER A 35 -7.91 0.83 -7.68
C SER A 35 -7.42 1.98 -6.79
N VAL A 36 -6.11 2.19 -6.70
CA VAL A 36 -5.47 3.19 -5.83
C VAL A 36 -5.15 4.46 -6.61
N GLU A 37 -5.56 5.61 -6.11
CA GLU A 37 -5.25 6.91 -6.71
C GLU A 37 -3.74 7.20 -6.70
N PRO A 38 -3.28 8.16 -7.56
CA PRO A 38 -1.86 8.51 -7.62
C PRO A 38 -1.25 8.85 -6.26
N TYR A 39 -0.04 8.35 -6.02
CA TYR A 39 0.72 8.48 -4.77
C TYR A 39 0.03 7.87 -3.54
N GLY A 40 -0.98 7.02 -3.73
CA GLY A 40 -1.69 6.40 -2.62
C GLY A 40 -0.81 5.51 -1.76
N VAL A 41 -1.18 5.43 -0.48
CA VAL A 41 -0.63 4.49 0.49
C VAL A 41 -1.59 3.31 0.60
N LEU A 42 -1.13 2.10 0.36
CA LEU A 42 -1.94 0.89 0.38
C LEU A 42 -1.46 -0.07 1.47
N PHE A 43 -2.23 -0.22 2.53
CA PHE A 43 -1.98 -1.22 3.56
C PHE A 43 -2.40 -2.61 3.08
N THR A 44 -1.46 -3.57 3.12
CA THR A 44 -1.67 -4.98 2.80
C THR A 44 -1.43 -5.83 4.04
N ASN A 45 -1.95 -7.06 4.04
CA ASN A 45 -1.88 -7.92 5.22
C ASN A 45 -0.71 -8.91 5.16
N GLY A 46 -0.53 -9.61 4.07
CA GLY A 46 0.44 -10.69 3.96
C GLY A 46 0.95 -10.94 2.55
N ASP A 47 1.60 -12.08 2.37
CA ASP A 47 2.33 -12.43 1.14
C ASP A 47 1.42 -12.49 -0.09
N ASN A 48 0.21 -13.04 0.08
CA ASN A 48 -0.75 -13.21 -1.01
C ASN A 48 -1.22 -11.88 -1.61
N ASP A 49 -1.28 -10.83 -0.80
CA ASP A 49 -1.65 -9.49 -1.24
C ASP A 49 -0.44 -8.76 -1.80
N THR A 50 0.68 -8.87 -1.10
CA THR A 50 1.84 -8.01 -1.29
C THR A 50 2.69 -8.44 -2.47
N PHE A 51 2.99 -9.74 -2.62
CA PHE A 51 3.93 -10.18 -3.66
C PHE A 51 3.42 -9.97 -5.09
N PRO A 52 2.13 -10.15 -5.40
CA PRO A 52 1.63 -9.77 -6.72
C PRO A 52 1.75 -8.26 -7.01
N LEU A 53 1.58 -7.41 -5.99
CA LEU A 53 1.75 -5.96 -6.12
C LEU A 53 3.21 -5.60 -6.39
N TRP A 54 4.13 -6.13 -5.59
CA TRP A 54 5.56 -5.89 -5.79
C TRP A 54 6.06 -6.43 -7.13
N TYR A 55 5.55 -7.59 -7.58
CA TYR A 55 5.86 -8.09 -8.91
C TYR A 55 5.40 -7.09 -10.00
N ALA A 56 4.17 -6.62 -9.92
CA ALA A 56 3.65 -5.64 -10.87
C ALA A 56 4.47 -4.33 -10.83
N GLN A 57 4.86 -3.86 -9.64
CA GLN A 57 5.64 -2.63 -9.49
C GLN A 57 7.09 -2.78 -9.94
N GLU A 58 7.79 -3.83 -9.50
CA GLU A 58 9.24 -3.93 -9.68
C GLU A 58 9.64 -4.63 -10.98
N VAL A 59 8.79 -5.54 -11.49
CA VAL A 59 9.08 -6.29 -12.73
C VAL A 59 8.38 -5.68 -13.93
N GLU A 60 7.10 -5.30 -13.78
CA GLU A 60 6.31 -4.76 -14.89
C GLU A 60 6.28 -3.22 -14.92
N GLY A 61 6.77 -2.54 -13.89
CA GLY A 61 6.82 -1.07 -13.81
C GLY A 61 5.46 -0.42 -13.55
N VAL A 62 4.44 -1.19 -13.16
CA VAL A 62 3.06 -0.73 -12.98
C VAL A 62 2.90 0.02 -11.66
N ARG A 63 2.37 1.25 -11.69
CA ARG A 63 1.98 2.04 -10.51
C ARG A 63 3.04 2.06 -9.40
N ARG A 64 4.28 2.32 -9.78
CA ARG A 64 5.43 2.43 -8.85
C ARG A 64 5.35 3.65 -7.93
N ASP A 65 4.42 4.56 -8.21
CA ASP A 65 4.06 5.70 -7.37
C ASP A 65 3.31 5.31 -6.09
N VAL A 66 2.60 4.19 -6.11
CA VAL A 66 1.83 3.68 -4.97
C VAL A 66 2.77 3.05 -3.93
N THR A 67 2.62 3.45 -2.68
CA THR A 67 3.38 2.87 -1.57
C THR A 67 2.63 1.68 -0.98
N VAL A 68 3.11 0.47 -1.24
CA VAL A 68 2.56 -0.77 -0.68
C VAL A 68 3.17 -1.02 0.69
N ILE A 69 2.35 -1.14 1.73
CA ILE A 69 2.76 -1.35 3.12
C ILE A 69 2.33 -2.74 3.59
N VAL A 70 3.31 -3.55 3.97
CA VAL A 70 3.08 -4.82 4.66
C VAL A 70 2.95 -4.56 6.15
N THR A 71 1.75 -4.70 6.71
CA THR A 71 1.48 -4.37 8.12
C THR A 71 2.37 -5.12 9.10
N SER A 72 2.61 -6.42 8.87
CA SER A 72 3.46 -7.23 9.72
C SER A 72 4.92 -6.76 9.76
N TYR A 73 5.45 -6.21 8.65
CA TYR A 73 6.83 -5.72 8.58
C TYR A 73 7.02 -4.38 9.29
N LEU A 74 5.95 -3.63 9.56
CA LEU A 74 6.00 -2.42 10.41
C LEU A 74 6.42 -2.70 11.85
N ASN A 75 6.53 -3.96 12.25
CA ASN A 75 7.16 -4.35 13.52
C ASN A 75 8.69 -4.43 13.45
N THR A 76 9.29 -3.96 12.37
CA THR A 76 10.75 -4.01 12.18
C THR A 76 11.32 -2.63 11.83
N PRO A 77 12.41 -2.20 12.49
CA PRO A 77 12.95 -0.85 12.28
C PRO A 77 13.49 -0.64 10.86
N TRP A 78 14.05 -1.69 10.24
CA TRP A 78 14.56 -1.59 8.87
C TRP A 78 13.48 -1.24 7.86
N TYR A 79 12.28 -1.82 8.02
CA TYR A 79 11.16 -1.57 7.10
C TYR A 79 10.58 -0.16 7.27
N ALA A 80 10.46 0.31 8.51
CA ALA A 80 10.04 1.68 8.78
C ALA A 80 10.99 2.71 8.14
N ARG A 81 12.32 2.50 8.25
CA ARG A 81 13.33 3.32 7.59
C ARG A 81 13.21 3.25 6.07
N GLN A 82 13.05 2.05 5.53
CA GLN A 82 12.87 1.86 4.08
C GLN A 82 11.65 2.62 3.56
N LEU A 83 10.51 2.54 4.23
CA LEU A 83 9.29 3.28 3.84
C LEU A 83 9.49 4.79 3.93
N ARG A 84 10.15 5.29 4.98
CA ARG A 84 10.54 6.69 5.09
C ARG A 84 11.34 7.14 3.87
N ASP A 85 12.40 6.41 3.57
CA ASP A 85 13.33 6.79 2.51
C ASP A 85 12.69 6.70 1.12
N LEU A 86 11.91 5.63 0.84
CA LEU A 86 11.17 5.45 -0.42
C LEU A 86 10.09 6.50 -0.67
N THR A 87 9.57 7.12 0.39
CA THR A 87 8.47 8.10 0.30
C THR A 87 8.93 9.54 0.54
N THR A 88 10.21 9.73 0.84
CA THR A 88 10.82 11.06 0.92
C THR A 88 10.81 11.72 -0.47
N PRO A 89 10.39 12.99 -0.59
CA PRO A 89 10.46 13.71 -1.85
C PRO A 89 11.86 13.69 -2.45
N CYS A 90 11.94 13.51 -3.76
CA CYS A 90 13.23 13.47 -4.44
C CYS A 90 13.93 14.84 -4.37
N PRO A 91 15.24 14.87 -4.12
CA PRO A 91 16.03 16.10 -4.26
C PRO A 91 15.90 16.67 -5.66
N SER A 92 15.98 18.01 -5.77
CA SER A 92 15.85 18.70 -7.06
C SER A 92 16.79 18.12 -8.11
N GLY A 93 16.26 17.78 -9.28
CA GLY A 93 17.00 17.21 -10.40
C GLY A 93 17.43 15.75 -10.21
N LYS A 94 16.91 15.06 -9.20
CA LYS A 94 17.12 13.62 -8.99
C LYS A 94 15.84 12.84 -9.26
N SER A 95 16.01 11.61 -9.78
CA SER A 95 14.94 10.66 -9.97
C SER A 95 15.45 9.25 -9.65
N PRO A 96 14.67 8.39 -8.99
CA PRO A 96 15.03 7.00 -8.77
C PRO A 96 15.20 6.20 -10.07
N ASP A 97 14.62 6.66 -11.18
CA ASP A 97 14.77 6.01 -12.49
C ASP A 97 16.18 6.19 -13.08
N GLN A 98 16.95 7.18 -12.63
CA GLN A 98 18.32 7.40 -13.08
C GLN A 98 19.31 6.40 -12.48
N ASP A 99 19.17 6.10 -11.19
CA ASP A 99 19.98 5.12 -10.46
C ASP A 99 19.20 4.67 -9.22
N PRO A 100 18.36 3.63 -9.33
CA PRO A 100 17.52 3.19 -8.23
C PRO A 100 18.30 2.65 -7.03
N THR A 101 19.61 2.40 -7.20
CA THR A 101 20.47 1.92 -6.10
C THR A 101 21.08 3.06 -5.28
N ARG A 102 21.07 4.30 -5.82
CA ARG A 102 21.68 5.46 -5.19
C ARG A 102 20.73 6.60 -4.92
N VAL A 103 19.62 6.63 -5.63
CA VAL A 103 18.58 7.66 -5.47
C VAL A 103 17.34 6.99 -4.94
N ILE A 104 17.23 6.92 -3.63
CA ILE A 104 16.05 6.38 -2.94
C ILE A 104 15.17 7.56 -2.56
N CYS A 105 14.04 7.70 -3.22
CA CYS A 105 13.06 8.75 -2.99
C CYS A 105 11.71 8.37 -3.64
N GLN A 106 10.67 9.18 -3.43
CA GLN A 106 9.33 8.94 -3.96
C GLN A 106 9.35 8.80 -5.48
N ARG A 107 8.90 7.67 -5.98
CA ARG A 107 8.75 7.43 -7.42
C ARG A 107 7.62 8.28 -7.97
N PRO A 108 7.81 8.89 -9.16
CA PRO A 108 6.78 9.72 -9.78
C PRO A 108 5.61 8.87 -10.29
N TYR A 109 4.43 9.47 -10.28
CA TYR A 109 3.28 8.92 -10.99
C TYR A 109 3.48 9.11 -12.51
N ASP A 110 3.40 8.04 -13.25
CA ASP A 110 3.43 8.09 -14.72
C ASP A 110 1.99 8.15 -15.27
N ALA A 111 1.58 9.34 -15.65
CA ALA A 111 0.27 9.58 -16.22
C ALA A 111 0.09 9.00 -17.64
N SER A 112 1.18 8.59 -18.31
CA SER A 112 1.13 7.96 -19.63
C SER A 112 0.85 6.46 -19.57
N ALA A 113 1.14 5.82 -18.44
CA ALA A 113 0.91 4.41 -18.24
C ALA A 113 -0.52 4.16 -17.76
N GLU A 114 -1.43 3.86 -18.68
CA GLU A 114 -2.79 3.33 -18.41
C GLU A 114 -3.56 4.10 -17.32
N ALA A 115 -3.62 5.42 -17.46
CA ALA A 115 -4.15 6.29 -16.44
C ALA A 115 -5.68 6.20 -16.35
N VAL A 116 -6.17 5.31 -15.52
CA VAL A 116 -7.60 5.24 -15.15
C VAL A 116 -8.08 6.58 -14.58
N TYR A 117 -7.18 7.38 -14.00
CA TYR A 117 -7.47 8.65 -13.35
C TYR A 117 -7.22 9.89 -14.21
N THR A 118 -6.46 9.78 -15.31
CA THR A 118 -6.18 10.90 -16.20
C THR A 118 -6.39 10.45 -17.65
N MET A 119 -7.62 10.58 -18.13
CA MET A 119 -7.93 10.27 -19.51
C MET A 119 -7.72 11.48 -20.40
N THR A 120 -7.20 11.21 -21.60
CA THR A 120 -7.15 12.21 -22.65
C THR A 120 -8.57 12.54 -23.14
N PRO A 121 -8.81 13.72 -23.75
CA PRO A 121 -10.09 14.05 -24.36
C PRO A 121 -10.55 13.02 -25.41
N ASP A 122 -9.63 12.33 -26.08
CA ASP A 122 -9.94 11.31 -27.08
C ASP A 122 -10.45 10.03 -26.42
N GLN A 123 -9.81 9.57 -25.34
CA GLN A 123 -10.25 8.42 -24.55
C GLN A 123 -11.66 8.64 -23.95
N LEU A 124 -11.95 9.87 -23.50
CA LEU A 124 -13.30 10.22 -23.01
C LEU A 124 -14.34 10.20 -24.14
N ARG A 125 -13.96 10.63 -25.36
CA ARG A 125 -14.82 10.56 -26.53
C ARG A 125 -15.10 9.13 -27.00
N GLU A 126 -14.18 8.21 -26.79
CA GLU A 126 -14.32 6.78 -27.05
C GLU A 126 -15.19 6.06 -26.00
N GLY A 127 -15.77 6.78 -25.05
CA GLY A 127 -16.67 6.23 -24.06
C GLY A 127 -15.96 5.57 -22.85
N GLN A 128 -14.67 5.81 -22.72
CA GLN A 128 -13.95 5.40 -21.50
C GLN A 128 -14.37 6.27 -20.32
N ILE A 129 -14.44 5.70 -19.15
CA ILE A 129 -14.86 6.38 -17.92
C ILE A 129 -13.63 6.61 -17.04
N ALA A 130 -13.25 7.88 -16.86
CA ALA A 130 -12.26 8.26 -15.85
C ALA A 130 -12.85 8.11 -14.44
N LEU A 131 -12.09 7.57 -13.52
CA LEU A 131 -12.45 7.64 -12.11
C LEU A 131 -12.24 9.07 -11.61
N PRO A 132 -13.21 9.67 -10.91
CA PRO A 132 -13.05 11.00 -10.37
C PRO A 132 -11.97 11.00 -9.29
N LEU A 133 -11.15 12.04 -9.28
CA LEU A 133 -10.17 12.28 -8.22
C LEU A 133 -10.74 13.30 -7.24
N ASP A 134 -10.64 13.02 -5.95
CA ASP A 134 -11.06 13.95 -4.90
C ASP A 134 -10.12 15.15 -4.79
N ARG A 135 -8.90 14.98 -5.29
CA ARG A 135 -7.86 16.01 -5.23
C ARG A 135 -6.99 16.00 -6.50
N PRO A 136 -6.37 17.14 -6.86
CA PRO A 136 -5.41 17.17 -7.96
C PRO A 136 -4.21 16.27 -7.68
N VAL A 137 -3.70 15.57 -8.71
CA VAL A 137 -2.47 14.78 -8.61
C VAL A 137 -1.30 15.72 -8.37
N ARG A 138 -0.67 15.57 -7.21
CA ARG A 138 0.53 16.32 -6.82
C ARG A 138 1.53 15.38 -6.17
N PRO A 139 2.83 15.51 -6.47
CA PRO A 139 3.86 14.79 -5.72
C PRO A 139 3.76 15.11 -4.23
N PRO A 140 3.89 14.11 -3.36
CA PRO A 140 3.93 14.33 -1.92
C PRO A 140 5.09 15.25 -1.52
N TYR A 141 4.90 16.03 -0.46
CA TYR A 141 5.91 16.99 0.01
C TYR A 141 6.67 16.50 1.26
N ARG A 142 6.32 15.34 1.81
CA ARG A 142 6.96 14.74 2.99
C ARG A 142 6.91 13.21 2.93
N PRO A 143 7.77 12.49 3.70
CA PRO A 143 7.68 11.05 3.83
C PRO A 143 6.40 10.63 4.58
N ILE A 144 5.98 9.37 4.43
CA ILE A 144 4.85 8.81 5.19
C ILE A 144 5.21 8.52 6.66
N ILE A 145 6.50 8.41 6.97
CA ILE A 145 7.06 8.27 8.31
C ILE A 145 8.11 9.38 8.48
N ASP A 146 7.72 10.49 9.08
CA ASP A 146 8.63 11.61 9.38
C ASP A 146 9.18 11.44 10.81
N LEU A 147 9.97 10.39 10.99
CA LEU A 147 10.63 10.05 12.25
C LEU A 147 12.12 9.80 11.98
N ASP A 148 12.98 10.27 12.89
CA ASP A 148 14.39 9.89 12.89
C ASP A 148 14.60 8.45 13.36
N ASP A 149 15.83 7.96 13.22
CA ASP A 149 16.15 6.56 13.55
C ASP A 149 15.94 6.26 15.04
N ASP A 150 16.23 7.22 15.92
CA ASP A 150 16.05 7.05 17.38
C ASP A 150 14.55 7.00 17.73
N ALA A 151 13.72 7.79 17.06
CA ALA A 151 12.27 7.75 17.25
C ALA A 151 11.67 6.42 16.77
N ILE A 152 12.15 5.90 15.62
CA ILE A 152 11.75 4.57 15.12
C ILE A 152 12.13 3.49 16.14
N GLU A 153 13.35 3.50 16.66
CA GLU A 153 13.77 2.52 17.68
C GLU A 153 12.96 2.61 18.99
N ARG A 154 12.57 3.81 19.39
CA ARG A 154 11.68 3.99 20.56
C ARG A 154 10.32 3.35 20.32
N VAL A 155 9.72 3.56 19.15
CA VAL A 155 8.44 2.92 18.79
C VAL A 155 8.59 1.40 18.78
N MET A 156 9.67 0.86 18.20
CA MET A 156 9.93 -0.58 18.15
C MET A 156 10.08 -1.22 19.55
N SER A 157 10.52 -0.44 20.52
CA SER A 157 10.70 -0.90 21.90
C SER A 157 9.45 -0.74 22.77
N SER A 158 8.40 -0.08 22.26
CA SER A 158 7.21 0.25 23.02
C SER A 158 6.03 -0.67 22.70
N TYR A 159 5.51 -1.31 23.76
CA TYR A 159 4.28 -2.07 23.73
C TYR A 159 3.33 -1.43 24.74
N ILE A 160 2.24 -0.84 24.24
CA ILE A 160 1.29 -0.12 25.09
C ILE A 160 0.11 -1.04 25.37
N MET A 161 -0.09 -1.38 26.64
CA MET A 161 -1.27 -2.13 27.06
C MET A 161 -2.48 -1.20 27.11
N MET A 162 -3.56 -1.62 26.50
CA MET A 162 -4.82 -0.87 26.43
C MET A 162 -5.79 -1.40 27.49
N ASP A 163 -5.74 -0.83 28.69
CA ASP A 163 -6.65 -1.22 29.78
C ASP A 163 -8.09 -0.77 29.52
N GLU A 164 -8.24 0.35 28.84
CA GLU A 164 -9.52 0.93 28.44
C GLU A 164 -9.53 1.25 26.93
N ALA A 165 -10.72 1.31 26.33
CA ALA A 165 -10.86 1.77 24.95
C ALA A 165 -10.43 3.25 24.86
N GLN A 166 -9.62 3.55 23.86
CA GLN A 166 -9.10 4.90 23.64
C GLN A 166 -9.48 5.40 22.27
N SER A 167 -9.81 6.69 22.21
CA SER A 167 -10.01 7.40 20.96
C SER A 167 -8.75 8.18 20.64
N VAL A 168 -8.25 8.02 19.40
CA VAL A 168 -7.09 8.72 18.86
C VAL A 168 -7.51 9.51 17.64
N VAL A 169 -7.27 10.81 17.66
CA VAL A 169 -7.56 11.68 16.51
C VAL A 169 -6.42 11.58 15.50
N VAL A 170 -6.74 11.18 14.26
CA VAL A 170 -5.82 11.10 13.13
C VAL A 170 -6.38 11.92 11.96
N GLY A 171 -5.82 13.10 11.74
CA GLY A 171 -6.43 14.08 10.84
C GLY A 171 -7.78 14.56 11.38
N GLU A 172 -8.85 14.35 10.65
CA GLU A 172 -10.24 14.64 11.06
C GLU A 172 -11.00 13.37 11.51
N ILE A 173 -10.32 12.21 11.55
CA ILE A 173 -10.89 10.92 11.90
C ILE A 173 -10.65 10.63 13.39
N GLU A 174 -11.66 10.11 14.05
CA GLU A 174 -11.57 9.58 15.40
C GLU A 174 -11.43 8.04 15.35
N ALA A 175 -10.20 7.55 15.46
CA ALA A 175 -9.91 6.13 15.49
C ALA A 175 -10.19 5.54 16.88
N LEU A 176 -11.07 4.55 16.96
CA LEU A 176 -11.43 3.90 18.22
C LEU A 176 -10.62 2.61 18.40
N LEU A 177 -9.70 2.62 19.35
CA LEU A 177 -8.88 1.48 19.72
C LEU A 177 -9.54 0.71 20.86
N PRO A 178 -9.81 -0.60 20.73
CA PRO A 178 -10.52 -1.38 21.74
C PRO A 178 -9.65 -1.65 22.98
N ALA A 179 -10.30 -1.80 24.14
CA ALA A 179 -9.65 -2.26 25.37
C ALA A 179 -9.21 -3.71 25.26
N GLY A 180 -8.29 -4.13 26.15
CA GLY A 180 -7.92 -5.52 26.37
C GLY A 180 -6.86 -6.06 25.42
N GLY A 181 -6.19 -5.21 24.63
CA GLY A 181 -5.13 -5.58 23.70
C GLY A 181 -3.84 -4.81 23.91
N TYR A 182 -2.85 -5.10 23.07
CA TYR A 182 -1.60 -4.35 23.02
C TYR A 182 -1.51 -3.57 21.73
N LEU A 183 -1.09 -2.31 21.82
CA LEU A 183 -0.61 -1.57 20.65
C LEU A 183 0.83 -1.97 20.37
N TYR A 184 0.98 -2.81 19.37
CA TYR A 184 2.29 -3.20 18.83
C TYR A 184 2.90 -2.05 18.01
N PRO A 185 4.21 -2.09 17.71
CA PRO A 185 4.85 -1.08 16.87
C PRO A 185 4.13 -0.80 15.56
N TRP A 186 3.58 -1.83 14.90
CA TRP A 186 2.86 -1.65 13.64
C TRP A 186 1.57 -0.82 13.76
N HIS A 187 0.86 -0.91 14.91
CA HIS A 187 -0.32 -0.07 15.16
C HIS A 187 0.09 1.40 15.32
N GLN A 188 1.15 1.64 16.10
CA GLN A 188 1.66 2.99 16.35
C GLN A 188 2.18 3.63 15.07
N LEU A 189 2.95 2.89 14.27
CA LEU A 189 3.42 3.36 12.96
C LEU A 189 2.27 3.49 11.96
N GLY A 190 1.31 2.57 11.95
CA GLY A 190 0.12 2.66 11.09
C GLY A 190 -0.67 3.94 11.34
N LEU A 191 -0.96 4.26 12.61
CA LEU A 191 -1.61 5.53 12.98
C LEU A 191 -0.75 6.75 12.64
N THR A 192 0.57 6.66 12.84
CA THR A 192 1.51 7.72 12.45
C THR A 192 1.47 7.98 10.93
N ILE A 193 1.52 6.91 10.14
CA ILE A 193 1.43 7.00 8.67
C ILE A 193 0.11 7.64 8.26
N ILE A 194 -1.01 7.21 8.84
CA ILE A 194 -2.32 7.80 8.54
C ILE A 194 -2.31 9.29 8.88
N ASN A 195 -1.91 9.65 10.08
CA ASN A 195 -1.89 11.04 10.53
C ASN A 195 -1.01 11.95 9.67
N GLN A 196 0.14 11.44 9.22
CA GLN A 196 1.07 12.22 8.40
C GLN A 196 0.67 12.27 6.92
N SER A 197 -0.11 11.29 6.44
CA SER A 197 -0.41 11.15 5.01
C SER A 197 -1.80 11.63 4.62
N ILE A 198 -2.79 11.62 5.50
CA ILE A 198 -4.21 11.81 5.17
C ILE A 198 -4.53 13.15 4.48
N THR A 199 -3.74 14.20 4.73
CA THR A 199 -3.88 15.52 4.08
C THR A 199 -3.08 15.64 2.80
N ASP A 200 -2.11 14.76 2.58
CA ASP A 200 -1.09 14.84 1.55
C ASP A 200 -1.35 13.83 0.42
N ARG A 201 -1.74 12.61 0.77
CA ARG A 201 -1.97 11.53 -0.18
C ARG A 201 -3.15 10.64 0.25
N PRO A 202 -3.82 9.95 -0.70
CA PRO A 202 -4.91 9.05 -0.37
C PRO A 202 -4.40 7.78 0.32
N ILE A 203 -5.21 7.26 1.24
CA ILE A 203 -4.88 6.06 2.03
C ILE A 203 -5.89 4.97 1.72
N TYR A 204 -5.39 3.76 1.53
CA TYR A 204 -6.16 2.59 1.17
C TYR A 204 -5.80 1.38 2.01
N PHE A 205 -6.76 0.48 2.12
CA PHE A 205 -6.60 -0.83 2.73
C PHE A 205 -7.00 -1.91 1.73
N ALA A 206 -6.20 -2.97 1.60
CA ALA A 206 -6.56 -4.13 0.81
C ALA A 206 -7.74 -4.86 1.46
N SER A 207 -8.59 -5.46 0.63
CA SER A 207 -9.81 -6.16 1.10
C SER A 207 -9.54 -7.45 1.86
N SER A 208 -8.32 -7.96 1.83
CA SER A 208 -7.89 -9.23 2.41
C SER A 208 -7.49 -9.15 3.88
N GLY A 209 -7.37 -7.94 4.45
CA GLY A 209 -6.85 -7.73 5.80
C GLY A 209 -7.84 -7.08 6.76
N ASN A 210 -7.47 -7.11 8.04
CA ASN A 210 -8.20 -6.49 9.15
C ASN A 210 -7.49 -5.23 9.70
N ALA A 211 -6.43 -4.75 9.05
CA ALA A 211 -5.63 -3.63 9.51
C ALA A 211 -6.46 -2.37 9.83
N ALA A 212 -7.44 -2.05 8.99
CA ALA A 212 -8.31 -0.91 9.23
C ALA A 212 -9.17 -1.06 10.51
N SER A 213 -9.62 -2.28 10.81
CA SER A 213 -10.35 -2.58 12.04
C SER A 213 -9.45 -2.49 13.26
N GLU A 214 -8.24 -3.03 13.18
CA GLU A 214 -7.26 -3.01 14.26
C GLU A 214 -6.75 -1.59 14.55
N LEU A 215 -6.68 -0.73 13.52
CA LEU A 215 -6.35 0.69 13.66
C LEU A 215 -7.56 1.58 14.02
N GLY A 216 -8.76 1.00 14.16
CA GLY A 216 -9.96 1.73 14.56
C GLY A 216 -10.54 2.66 13.50
N VAL A 217 -10.13 2.52 12.23
CA VAL A 217 -10.54 3.43 11.13
C VAL A 217 -11.55 2.80 10.16
N GLN A 218 -11.96 1.57 10.40
CA GLN A 218 -12.90 0.84 9.53
C GLN A 218 -14.20 1.61 9.22
N PRO A 219 -14.84 2.35 10.17
CA PRO A 219 -16.08 3.09 9.89
C PRO A 219 -15.95 4.17 8.81
N TYR A 220 -14.73 4.61 8.51
CA TYR A 220 -14.44 5.67 7.54
C TYR A 220 -14.05 5.16 6.16
N LEU A 221 -14.19 3.83 5.92
CA LEU A 221 -13.79 3.23 4.67
C LEU A 221 -14.89 3.25 3.62
N VAL A 222 -14.52 3.63 2.41
CA VAL A 222 -15.37 3.55 1.21
C VAL A 222 -14.71 2.58 0.22
N ARG A 223 -15.48 1.66 -0.32
CA ARG A 223 -14.98 0.72 -1.32
C ARG A 223 -14.70 1.43 -2.64
N GLN A 224 -13.49 1.28 -3.16
CA GLN A 224 -13.07 1.75 -4.46
C GLN A 224 -12.36 0.62 -5.21
N GLY A 225 -13.03 0.03 -6.18
CA GLY A 225 -12.51 -1.15 -6.89
C GLY A 225 -12.25 -2.33 -5.94
N LEU A 226 -11.00 -2.80 -5.91
CA LEU A 226 -10.55 -3.88 -5.03
C LEU A 226 -9.98 -3.40 -3.69
N ALA A 227 -9.88 -2.09 -3.47
CA ALA A 227 -9.40 -1.49 -2.24
C ALA A 227 -10.51 -0.77 -1.47
N PHE A 228 -10.22 -0.43 -0.22
CA PHE A 228 -11.03 0.45 0.60
C PHE A 228 -10.27 1.74 0.85
N LYS A 229 -10.81 2.86 0.37
CA LYS A 229 -10.27 4.19 0.58
C LYS A 229 -10.67 4.72 1.95
N LEU A 230 -9.71 5.27 2.69
CA LEU A 230 -9.96 5.99 3.92
C LEU A 230 -10.46 7.40 3.58
N ASN A 231 -11.67 7.72 4.00
CA ASN A 231 -12.27 9.03 3.82
C ASN A 231 -11.92 9.92 5.02
N ASN A 232 -11.53 11.16 4.73
CA ASN A 232 -11.21 12.15 5.76
C ASN A 232 -12.47 12.96 6.05
N GLY A 233 -13.35 12.44 6.91
CA GLY A 233 -14.58 13.12 7.30
C GLY A 233 -15.82 12.23 7.29
N ASP A 234 -16.93 12.82 7.63
CA ASP A 234 -18.20 12.10 7.80
C ASP A 234 -18.70 11.55 6.46
N LEU A 235 -18.96 10.24 6.40
CA LEU A 235 -19.56 9.58 5.23
C LEU A 235 -21.00 10.02 4.98
N ASN A 236 -21.56 10.84 5.88
CA ASN A 236 -22.94 11.35 5.85
C ASN A 236 -23.02 12.86 5.56
N ALA A 237 -21.91 13.50 5.19
CA ALA A 237 -21.88 14.93 4.87
C ALA A 237 -22.11 15.19 3.38
#